data_8300f98585f95354b1210a0ae3c02c6b
#
_entry.id   8300f98585f95354b1210a0ae3c02c6b
#
_cell.length_a   1.000
_cell.length_b   1.000
_cell.length_c   1.000
_cell.angle_alpha   90.00
_cell.angle_beta   90.00
_cell.angle_gamma   90.00
#
_symmetry.space_group_name_H-M   'P 1'
#
loop_
_entity.id
_entity.type
_entity.pdbx_description
1 polymer ?
#
loop_
_entity_poly.entity_id
_entity_poly.type
_entity_poly.pdbx_seq_one_letter_code
_entity_poly.pdbx_strand_id
1 'polypeptide(L)'
;MIARSHIQRVAGLAAVLSLAGCGGLLETTLPAPQSYVLRLPPGQVATAAAPAGSVVVQRPEPGPGLESNRIMLLRSDKRFDSYAASLWAAPAPDMVGSILVDALRGGGGFSSVFDDHAPYPPQYTLRVTMRRFEADYTTAGSGAAPTVYVTLDATLGRHRDRALLTSFTAEGSAKAAEDRMAAVVAAFEAAATAAANDLAQQAAAAVASEPRGAQAADRALRK
;
A
#
# COMPACT_ATOMS: atom_id res chain seq x y z
N MET A 1 56.80 51.14 17.14
CA MET A 1 56.59 49.89 16.33
C MET A 1 55.69 48.84 17.03
N ILE A 2 55.30 49.04 18.28
CA ILE A 2 54.59 48.04 19.08
C ILE A 2 53.05 48.03 18.84
N ALA A 3 52.46 49.17 18.45
CA ALA A 3 50.99 49.28 18.28
C ALA A 3 50.35 48.49 17.09
N ARG A 4 51.08 48.28 16.00
CA ARG A 4 50.60 47.56 14.80
C ARG A 4 50.48 46.06 15.00
N SER A 5 51.25 45.46 15.88
CA SER A 5 51.23 44.00 16.18
C SER A 5 49.99 43.59 16.95
N HIS A 6 49.48 44.46 17.83
CA HIS A 6 48.32 44.16 18.63
C HIS A 6 46.98 44.23 17.81
N ILE A 7 46.94 45.19 16.87
CA ILE A 7 45.74 45.32 15.97
C ILE A 7 45.62 44.13 15.03
N GLN A 8 46.71 43.60 14.49
CA GLN A 8 46.69 42.41 13.62
C GLN A 8 46.30 41.14 14.38
N ARG A 9 46.70 40.99 15.64
CA ARG A 9 46.32 39.83 16.48
C ARG A 9 44.86 39.87 16.89
N VAL A 10 44.28 41.03 17.19
CA VAL A 10 42.87 41.20 17.53
C VAL A 10 41.98 40.98 16.31
N ALA A 11 42.38 41.48 15.11
CA ALA A 11 41.66 41.24 13.87
C ALA A 11 41.64 39.74 13.46
N GLY A 12 42.76 39.00 13.67
CA GLY A 12 42.86 37.58 13.42
C GLY A 12 41.95 36.75 14.35
N LEU A 13 41.87 37.15 15.63
CA LEU A 13 41.03 36.43 16.61
C LEU A 13 39.54 36.66 16.36
N ALA A 14 39.13 37.86 15.93
CA ALA A 14 37.77 38.20 15.57
C ALA A 14 37.28 37.43 14.31
N ALA A 15 38.17 37.21 13.33
CA ALA A 15 37.86 36.45 12.11
C ALA A 15 37.66 34.95 12.37
N VAL A 16 38.35 34.35 13.34
CA VAL A 16 38.20 32.94 13.71
C VAL A 16 36.91 32.68 14.51
N LEU A 17 36.46 33.62 15.33
CA LEU A 17 35.19 33.48 16.07
C LEU A 17 33.98 33.59 15.18
N SER A 18 34.05 34.24 14.02
CA SER A 18 32.92 34.37 13.10
C SER A 18 32.60 33.07 12.30
N LEU A 19 33.54 32.13 12.20
CA LEU A 19 33.30 30.84 11.50
C LEU A 19 32.70 29.75 12.38
N ALA A 20 32.66 29.91 13.68
CA ALA A 20 32.10 28.93 14.61
C ALA A 20 30.59 29.01 14.78
N GLY A 21 29.93 30.04 14.20
CA GLY A 21 28.52 30.33 14.45
C GLY A 21 27.47 29.67 13.52
N CYS A 22 27.89 28.99 12.46
CA CYS A 22 26.94 28.48 11.44
C CYS A 22 26.51 27.02 11.57
N GLY A 23 26.98 26.31 12.59
CA GLY A 23 26.64 24.88 12.74
C GLY A 23 25.29 24.56 13.39
N GLY A 24 24.66 25.51 14.08
CA GLY A 24 23.49 25.24 14.93
C GLY A 24 22.10 25.55 14.33
N LEU A 25 22.07 26.14 13.12
CA LEU A 25 20.78 26.63 12.52
C LEU A 25 20.08 25.60 11.60
N LEU A 26 20.67 24.42 11.40
CA LEU A 26 20.14 23.38 10.50
C LEU A 26 19.69 22.10 11.23
N GLU A 27 19.72 22.08 12.56
CA GLU A 27 19.08 20.97 13.28
C GLU A 27 17.57 21.15 13.22
N THR A 28 16.94 20.36 12.37
CA THR A 28 15.47 20.21 12.36
C THR A 28 15.06 19.54 13.67
N THR A 29 14.49 20.30 14.58
CA THR A 29 13.95 19.80 15.87
C THR A 29 12.62 19.05 15.70
N LEU A 30 12.22 18.75 14.47
CA LEU A 30 11.02 17.94 14.21
C LEU A 30 11.28 16.49 14.63
N PRO A 31 10.37 15.88 15.41
CA PRO A 31 10.50 14.48 15.77
C PRO A 31 10.55 13.62 14.51
N ALA A 32 11.34 12.55 14.55
CA ALA A 32 11.45 11.61 13.43
C ALA A 32 10.05 11.05 13.10
N PRO A 33 9.71 10.92 11.79
CA PRO A 33 8.43 10.37 11.40
C PRO A 33 8.26 8.94 11.90
N GLN A 34 7.06 8.62 12.38
CA GLN A 34 6.70 7.27 12.79
C GLN A 34 6.31 6.44 11.58
N SER A 35 6.83 5.20 11.50
CA SER A 35 6.51 4.26 10.42
C SER A 35 5.49 3.23 10.88
N TYR A 36 4.47 3.01 10.05
CA TYR A 36 3.37 2.07 10.29
C TYR A 36 3.37 0.97 9.24
N VAL A 37 2.92 -0.21 9.63
CA VAL A 37 2.79 -1.39 8.76
C VAL A 37 1.35 -1.87 8.83
N LEU A 38 0.78 -2.26 7.69
CA LEU A 38 -0.48 -2.99 7.64
C LEU A 38 -0.20 -4.48 7.51
N ARG A 39 -0.92 -5.31 8.27
CA ARG A 39 -0.84 -6.76 8.19
C ARG A 39 -2.24 -7.35 8.21
N LEU A 40 -2.50 -8.30 7.30
CA LEU A 40 -3.71 -9.07 7.44
C LEU A 40 -3.62 -9.94 8.70
N PRO A 41 -4.72 -10.04 9.46
CA PRO A 41 -4.84 -11.12 10.43
C PRO A 41 -4.68 -12.46 9.68
N PRO A 42 -4.04 -13.48 10.29
CA PRO A 42 -3.89 -14.78 9.64
C PRO A 42 -5.28 -15.28 9.23
N GLY A 43 -5.51 -15.35 7.91
CA GLY A 43 -6.78 -15.81 7.35
C GLY A 43 -6.99 -17.28 7.67
N GLN A 44 -8.24 -17.65 7.93
CA GLN A 44 -8.62 -19.06 7.88
C GLN A 44 -8.49 -19.50 6.43
N VAL A 45 -7.61 -20.46 6.17
CA VAL A 45 -7.47 -21.06 4.84
C VAL A 45 -8.82 -21.70 4.49
N ALA A 46 -9.58 -21.06 3.60
CA ALA A 46 -10.78 -21.65 3.06
C ALA A 46 -10.35 -22.85 2.21
N THR A 47 -10.76 -24.05 2.62
CA THR A 47 -10.47 -25.26 1.88
C THR A 47 -11.41 -25.29 0.66
N ALA A 48 -10.96 -24.71 -0.46
CA ALA A 48 -11.65 -24.91 -1.73
C ALA A 48 -11.54 -26.38 -2.14
N ALA A 49 -12.64 -26.97 -2.57
CA ALA A 49 -12.70 -28.40 -2.94
C ALA A 49 -11.77 -28.74 -4.12
N ALA A 50 -11.41 -27.78 -4.96
CA ALA A 50 -10.41 -27.89 -6.02
C ALA A 50 -9.84 -26.52 -6.33
N PRO A 51 -8.67 -26.16 -5.80
CA PRO A 51 -8.05 -24.88 -6.12
C PRO A 51 -7.72 -24.80 -7.61
N ALA A 52 -7.91 -23.62 -8.18
CA ALA A 52 -7.50 -23.32 -9.55
C ALA A 52 -5.96 -23.33 -9.68
N GLY A 53 -5.47 -23.12 -10.88
CA GLY A 53 -4.02 -23.04 -11.12
C GLY A 53 -3.33 -21.87 -10.43
N SER A 54 -2.09 -21.60 -10.83
CA SER A 54 -1.29 -20.52 -10.24
C SER A 54 -1.71 -19.14 -10.72
N VAL A 55 -1.69 -18.15 -9.83
CA VAL A 55 -1.92 -16.74 -10.14
C VAL A 55 -0.71 -15.89 -9.75
N VAL A 56 -0.36 -14.93 -10.61
CA VAL A 56 0.58 -13.85 -10.25
C VAL A 56 -0.21 -12.57 -10.01
N VAL A 57 0.09 -11.91 -8.91
CA VAL A 57 -0.41 -10.58 -8.58
C VAL A 57 0.65 -9.59 -9.03
N GLN A 58 0.34 -8.81 -10.07
CA GLN A 58 1.24 -7.73 -10.47
C GLN A 58 1.22 -6.62 -9.41
N ARG A 59 2.34 -5.90 -9.28
CA ARG A 59 2.40 -4.74 -8.39
C ARG A 59 1.21 -3.82 -8.69
N PRO A 60 0.37 -3.46 -7.72
CA PRO A 60 -0.77 -2.59 -7.94
C PRO A 60 -0.37 -1.24 -8.53
N GLU A 61 -1.10 -0.80 -9.55
CA GLU A 61 -0.94 0.52 -10.12
C GLU A 61 -1.58 1.57 -9.19
N PRO A 62 -0.82 2.55 -8.71
CA PRO A 62 -1.37 3.57 -7.84
C PRO A 62 -2.21 4.58 -8.61
N GLY A 63 -3.35 4.96 -8.06
CA GLY A 63 -4.06 6.17 -8.47
C GLY A 63 -3.27 7.44 -8.14
N PRO A 64 -3.72 8.61 -8.60
CA PRO A 64 -3.04 9.88 -8.36
C PRO A 64 -2.76 10.14 -6.88
N GLY A 65 -1.51 10.39 -6.54
CA GLY A 65 -1.07 10.70 -5.17
C GLY A 65 -0.83 9.48 -4.27
N LEU A 66 -1.06 8.24 -4.74
CA LEU A 66 -0.93 7.01 -3.94
C LEU A 66 0.41 6.29 -4.11
N GLU A 67 1.34 6.80 -4.93
CA GLU A 67 2.64 6.15 -5.21
C GLU A 67 3.59 6.11 -4.02
N SER A 68 3.44 7.02 -3.08
CA SER A 68 4.41 7.22 -2.00
C SER A 68 4.11 6.38 -0.74
N ASN A 69 5.00 6.46 0.23
CA ASN A 69 4.78 5.93 1.58
C ASN A 69 4.03 6.89 2.51
N ARG A 70 3.42 7.95 1.99
CA ARG A 70 2.60 8.87 2.80
C ARG A 70 1.27 8.24 3.15
N ILE A 71 0.81 8.47 4.38
CA ILE A 71 -0.53 8.07 4.80
C ILE A 71 -1.49 9.18 4.36
N MET A 72 -2.28 8.88 3.33
CA MET A 72 -3.11 9.87 2.65
C MET A 72 -4.42 10.14 3.38
N LEU A 73 -4.88 11.36 3.31
CA LEU A 73 -6.17 11.79 3.83
C LEU A 73 -6.88 12.76 2.87
N LEU A 74 -8.21 12.70 2.85
CA LEU A 74 -9.07 13.65 2.15
C LEU A 74 -9.73 14.56 3.19
N ARG A 75 -9.41 15.85 3.15
CA ARG A 75 -9.97 16.85 4.07
C ARG A 75 -11.43 17.17 3.75
N SER A 76 -12.14 17.75 4.70
CA SER A 76 -13.53 18.18 4.55
C SER A 76 -13.73 19.20 3.40
N ASP A 77 -12.71 20.00 3.09
CA ASP A 77 -12.66 20.92 1.95
C ASP A 77 -12.21 20.27 0.62
N LYS A 78 -12.16 18.92 0.58
CA LYS A 78 -11.74 18.08 -0.56
C LYS A 78 -10.27 18.23 -0.96
N ARG A 79 -9.41 18.79 -0.11
CA ARG A 79 -7.97 18.75 -0.33
C ARG A 79 -7.42 17.37 -0.01
N PHE A 80 -6.65 16.83 -0.96
CA PHE A 80 -5.89 15.60 -0.77
C PHE A 80 -4.55 15.95 -0.11
N ASP A 81 -4.29 15.39 1.07
CA ASP A 81 -3.17 15.73 1.94
C ASP A 81 -2.60 14.46 2.59
N SER A 82 -1.63 14.57 3.46
CA SER A 82 -1.08 13.43 4.21
C SER A 82 -0.90 13.76 5.69
N TYR A 83 -0.93 12.73 6.54
CA TYR A 83 -0.64 12.89 7.96
C TYR A 83 0.80 13.32 8.18
N ALA A 84 1.00 14.39 8.96
CA ALA A 84 2.32 14.85 9.33
C ALA A 84 3.04 13.82 10.23
N ALA A 85 4.37 13.74 10.09
CA ALA A 85 5.23 12.87 10.89
C ALA A 85 4.79 11.40 10.98
N SER A 86 4.01 10.92 9.99
CA SER A 86 3.50 9.54 9.93
C SER A 86 3.63 9.00 8.52
N LEU A 87 4.25 7.85 8.37
CA LEU A 87 4.53 7.23 7.08
C LEU A 87 4.18 5.74 7.12
N TRP A 88 3.87 5.17 5.99
CA TRP A 88 3.92 3.74 5.81
C TRP A 88 5.37 3.26 5.78
N ALA A 89 5.63 2.03 6.22
CA ALA A 89 6.96 1.42 6.19
C ALA A 89 7.49 1.15 4.77
N ALA A 90 6.57 1.08 3.78
CA ALA A 90 6.87 0.93 2.36
C ALA A 90 5.88 1.77 1.53
N PRO A 91 6.12 2.01 0.23
CA PRO A 91 5.12 2.60 -0.66
C PRO A 91 3.78 1.86 -0.59
N ALA A 92 2.67 2.60 -0.63
CA ALA A 92 1.34 2.02 -0.50
C ALA A 92 1.05 0.89 -1.52
N PRO A 93 1.47 0.97 -2.80
CA PRO A 93 1.28 -0.12 -3.75
C PRO A 93 1.97 -1.43 -3.34
N ASP A 94 3.16 -1.34 -2.74
CA ASP A 94 3.92 -2.52 -2.33
C ASP A 94 3.26 -3.21 -1.13
N MET A 95 2.75 -2.42 -0.17
CA MET A 95 1.99 -2.96 0.96
C MET A 95 0.67 -3.59 0.51
N VAL A 96 -0.09 -2.90 -0.36
CA VAL A 96 -1.35 -3.44 -0.90
C VAL A 96 -1.08 -4.72 -1.70
N GLY A 97 -0.02 -4.75 -2.51
CA GLY A 97 0.39 -5.97 -3.23
C GLY A 97 0.62 -7.16 -2.30
N SER A 98 1.36 -6.94 -1.20
CA SER A 98 1.60 -7.99 -0.18
C SER A 98 0.29 -8.46 0.47
N ILE A 99 -0.59 -7.52 0.82
CA ILE A 99 -1.91 -7.80 1.39
C ILE A 99 -2.75 -8.66 0.43
N LEU A 100 -2.77 -8.33 -0.86
CA LEU A 100 -3.51 -9.10 -1.87
C LEU A 100 -2.98 -10.51 -2.05
N VAL A 101 -1.65 -10.68 -2.06
CA VAL A 101 -1.01 -12.01 -2.10
C VAL A 101 -1.43 -12.85 -0.89
N ASP A 102 -1.43 -12.27 0.31
CA ASP A 102 -1.81 -12.97 1.53
C ASP A 102 -3.31 -13.33 1.55
N ALA A 103 -4.18 -12.41 1.10
CA ALA A 103 -5.62 -12.66 1.00
C ALA A 103 -5.95 -13.79 0.01
N LEU A 104 -5.32 -13.78 -1.18
CA LEU A 104 -5.51 -14.82 -2.18
C LEU A 104 -5.00 -16.19 -1.71
N ARG A 105 -3.88 -16.24 -0.98
CA ARG A 105 -3.37 -17.46 -0.33
C ARG A 105 -4.34 -17.98 0.72
N GLY A 106 -4.83 -17.10 1.58
CA GLY A 106 -5.81 -17.43 2.63
C GLY A 106 -7.16 -17.87 2.07
N GLY A 107 -7.58 -17.32 0.93
CA GLY A 107 -8.86 -17.65 0.28
C GLY A 107 -8.91 -19.03 -0.35
N GLY A 108 -7.78 -19.73 -0.54
CA GLY A 108 -7.72 -21.11 -1.03
C GLY A 108 -8.23 -21.32 -2.47
N GLY A 109 -8.57 -20.25 -3.20
CA GLY A 109 -9.11 -20.34 -4.57
C GLY A 109 -8.07 -20.71 -5.63
N PHE A 110 -6.79 -20.52 -5.35
CA PHE A 110 -5.68 -20.80 -6.25
C PHE A 110 -4.71 -21.84 -5.64
N SER A 111 -4.11 -22.67 -6.48
CA SER A 111 -3.11 -23.65 -6.03
C SER A 111 -1.79 -23.03 -5.61
N SER A 112 -1.45 -21.90 -6.19
CA SER A 112 -0.26 -21.12 -5.87
C SER A 112 -0.49 -19.65 -6.18
N VAL A 113 -0.02 -18.76 -5.31
CA VAL A 113 -0.11 -17.31 -5.47
C VAL A 113 1.29 -16.72 -5.36
N PHE A 114 1.68 -15.98 -6.39
CA PHE A 114 2.97 -15.32 -6.48
C PHE A 114 2.79 -13.81 -6.58
N ASP A 115 3.79 -13.07 -6.15
CA ASP A 115 3.98 -11.68 -6.50
C ASP A 115 4.51 -11.54 -7.95
N ASP A 116 4.84 -10.34 -8.38
CA ASP A 116 5.34 -10.04 -9.73
C ASP A 116 6.72 -10.68 -10.06
N HIS A 117 7.38 -11.31 -9.09
CA HIS A 117 8.65 -12.04 -9.23
C HIS A 117 8.44 -13.55 -9.35
N ALA A 118 7.32 -14.00 -9.93
CA ALA A 118 7.00 -15.41 -10.07
C ALA A 118 8.14 -16.17 -10.81
N PRO A 119 8.67 -17.27 -10.25
CA PRO A 119 9.77 -18.04 -10.85
C PRO A 119 9.35 -18.84 -12.08
N TYR A 120 8.04 -19.06 -12.28
CA TYR A 120 7.47 -19.84 -13.37
C TYR A 120 6.30 -19.10 -14.02
N PRO A 121 5.99 -19.35 -15.31
CA PRO A 121 4.82 -18.77 -15.96
C PRO A 121 3.53 -19.11 -15.20
N PRO A 122 2.76 -18.12 -14.75
CA PRO A 122 1.51 -18.36 -14.05
C PRO A 122 0.41 -18.77 -15.05
N GLN A 123 -0.68 -19.38 -14.54
CA GLN A 123 -1.87 -19.64 -15.35
C GLN A 123 -2.74 -18.39 -15.48
N TYR A 124 -2.79 -17.60 -14.41
CA TYR A 124 -3.58 -16.38 -14.33
C TYR A 124 -2.71 -15.19 -13.93
N THR A 125 -3.10 -14.02 -14.42
CA THR A 125 -2.49 -12.74 -14.06
C THR A 125 -3.58 -11.83 -13.50
N LEU A 126 -3.37 -11.35 -12.29
CA LEU A 126 -4.21 -10.36 -11.64
C LEU A 126 -3.51 -8.99 -11.72
N ARG A 127 -4.21 -8.02 -12.32
CA ARG A 127 -3.82 -6.61 -12.35
C ARG A 127 -4.77 -5.83 -11.48
N VAL A 128 -4.24 -4.91 -10.70
CA VAL A 128 -5.01 -4.11 -9.76
C VAL A 128 -4.62 -2.65 -9.88
N THR A 129 -5.60 -1.77 -9.96
CA THR A 129 -5.43 -0.32 -9.87
C THR A 129 -6.03 0.16 -8.55
N MET A 130 -5.23 0.85 -7.75
CA MET A 130 -5.67 1.46 -6.50
C MET A 130 -6.42 2.76 -6.80
N ARG A 131 -7.74 2.78 -6.62
CA ARG A 131 -8.57 3.98 -6.83
C ARG A 131 -8.62 4.86 -5.60
N ARG A 132 -8.79 4.24 -4.44
CA ARG A 132 -8.82 4.91 -3.14
C ARG A 132 -7.98 4.15 -2.13
N PHE A 133 -7.23 4.88 -1.34
CA PHE A 133 -6.47 4.38 -0.19
C PHE A 133 -6.19 5.57 0.74
N GLU A 134 -7.25 6.09 1.37
CA GLU A 134 -7.16 7.30 2.17
C GLU A 134 -8.14 7.31 3.35
N ALA A 135 -7.83 8.13 4.35
CA ALA A 135 -8.74 8.49 5.44
C ALA A 135 -9.58 9.70 5.01
N ASP A 136 -10.89 9.54 4.96
CA ASP A 136 -11.83 10.53 4.44
C ASP A 136 -12.53 11.28 5.60
N TYR A 137 -12.31 12.60 5.65
CA TYR A 137 -12.93 13.52 6.59
C TYR A 137 -14.10 14.31 6.00
N THR A 138 -14.49 14.06 4.75
CA THR A 138 -15.52 14.87 4.07
C THR A 138 -16.89 14.75 4.73
N THR A 139 -17.19 13.62 5.34
CA THR A 139 -18.45 13.37 6.06
C THR A 139 -18.30 13.47 7.58
N ALA A 140 -17.07 13.64 8.06
CA ALA A 140 -16.79 13.78 9.48
C ALA A 140 -17.11 15.21 9.94
N GLY A 141 -17.85 15.36 11.04
CA GLY A 141 -17.99 16.65 11.72
C GLY A 141 -16.63 17.14 12.26
N SER A 142 -16.55 18.41 12.65
CA SER A 142 -15.32 18.99 13.22
C SER A 142 -14.80 18.15 14.40
N GLY A 143 -13.56 17.65 14.31
CA GLY A 143 -12.94 16.80 15.32
C GLY A 143 -13.44 15.36 15.37
N ALA A 144 -14.26 14.94 14.42
CA ALA A 144 -14.72 13.56 14.36
C ALA A 144 -13.72 12.66 13.63
N ALA A 145 -13.67 11.39 14.04
CA ALA A 145 -12.82 10.39 13.43
C ALA A 145 -13.18 10.12 11.95
N PRO A 146 -12.18 9.93 11.08
CA PRO A 146 -12.40 9.70 9.66
C PRO A 146 -12.94 8.30 9.37
N THR A 147 -13.49 8.12 8.17
CA THR A 147 -13.70 6.81 7.58
C THR A 147 -12.60 6.51 6.57
N VAL A 148 -11.94 5.38 6.70
CA VAL A 148 -10.97 4.91 5.72
C VAL A 148 -11.70 4.20 4.59
N TYR A 149 -11.29 4.47 3.36
CA TYR A 149 -11.77 3.80 2.16
C TYR A 149 -10.61 3.18 1.38
N VAL A 150 -10.82 1.94 0.98
CA VAL A 150 -9.95 1.21 0.06
C VAL A 150 -10.80 0.73 -1.11
N THR A 151 -10.47 1.17 -2.32
CA THR A 151 -11.17 0.78 -3.55
C THR A 151 -10.14 0.33 -4.58
N LEU A 152 -10.30 -0.88 -5.07
CA LEU A 152 -9.39 -1.59 -5.96
C LEU A 152 -10.12 -2.03 -7.22
N ASP A 153 -9.74 -1.50 -8.38
CA ASP A 153 -10.20 -2.06 -9.65
C ASP A 153 -9.30 -3.22 -10.04
N ALA A 154 -9.87 -4.38 -10.28
CA ALA A 154 -9.14 -5.59 -10.58
C ALA A 154 -9.49 -6.14 -11.96
N THR A 155 -8.51 -6.68 -12.65
CA THR A 155 -8.65 -7.39 -13.92
C THR A 155 -7.92 -8.73 -13.82
N LEU A 156 -8.66 -9.82 -14.01
CA LEU A 156 -8.10 -11.17 -14.03
C LEU A 156 -8.06 -11.68 -15.46
N GLY A 157 -6.88 -12.06 -15.90
CA GLY A 157 -6.64 -12.61 -17.24
C GLY A 157 -5.99 -13.98 -17.19
N ARG A 158 -6.23 -14.79 -18.21
CA ARG A 158 -5.55 -16.06 -18.42
C ARG A 158 -4.27 -15.83 -19.21
N HIS A 159 -3.14 -16.34 -18.70
CA HIS A 159 -1.82 -16.02 -19.25
C HIS A 159 -1.60 -16.58 -20.66
N ARG A 160 -1.97 -17.85 -20.92
CA ARG A 160 -1.64 -18.59 -22.15
C ARG A 160 -2.16 -17.93 -23.44
N ASP A 161 -3.38 -17.43 -23.44
CA ASP A 161 -4.08 -16.86 -24.60
C ASP A 161 -4.43 -15.38 -24.40
N ARG A 162 -3.98 -14.79 -23.29
CA ARG A 162 -4.23 -13.40 -22.91
C ARG A 162 -5.72 -13.04 -22.84
N ALA A 163 -6.57 -14.03 -22.60
CA ALA A 163 -8.00 -13.83 -22.50
C ALA A 163 -8.34 -13.12 -21.19
N LEU A 164 -9.14 -12.06 -21.29
CA LEU A 164 -9.76 -11.44 -20.14
C LEU A 164 -10.84 -12.39 -19.57
N LEU A 165 -10.75 -12.73 -18.30
CA LEU A 165 -11.76 -13.54 -17.62
C LEU A 165 -12.83 -12.65 -16.99
N THR A 166 -12.40 -11.64 -16.25
CA THR A 166 -13.29 -10.70 -15.57
C THR A 166 -12.59 -9.40 -15.22
N SER A 167 -13.38 -8.34 -15.06
CA SER A 167 -12.98 -7.09 -14.42
C SER A 167 -14.04 -6.75 -13.37
N PHE A 168 -13.60 -6.31 -12.20
CA PHE A 168 -14.49 -6.00 -11.07
C PHE A 168 -13.83 -4.98 -10.16
N THR A 169 -14.63 -4.38 -9.28
CA THR A 169 -14.16 -3.49 -8.22
C THR A 169 -14.35 -4.18 -6.87
N ALA A 170 -13.31 -4.15 -6.04
CA ALA A 170 -13.36 -4.61 -4.66
C ALA A 170 -13.23 -3.41 -3.72
N GLU A 171 -14.07 -3.39 -2.70
CA GLU A 171 -14.16 -2.26 -1.79
C GLU A 171 -14.09 -2.69 -0.33
N GLY A 172 -13.50 -1.82 0.48
CA GLY A 172 -13.51 -1.94 1.92
C GLY A 172 -13.55 -0.58 2.58
N SER A 173 -14.27 -0.48 3.67
CA SER A 173 -14.31 0.74 4.46
C SER A 173 -14.39 0.43 5.95
N ALA A 174 -13.77 1.30 6.75
CA ALA A 174 -13.84 1.21 8.20
C ALA A 174 -13.75 2.61 8.83
N LYS A 175 -14.61 2.89 9.79
CA LYS A 175 -14.54 4.12 10.57
C LYS A 175 -13.49 3.97 11.67
N ALA A 176 -12.58 4.93 11.79
CA ALA A 176 -11.65 4.97 12.91
C ALA A 176 -12.42 5.17 14.23
N ALA A 177 -11.99 4.51 15.30
CA ALA A 177 -12.64 4.63 16.61
C ALA A 177 -12.51 6.04 17.19
N GLU A 178 -11.40 6.70 16.87
CA GLU A 178 -11.09 8.06 17.31
C GLU A 178 -10.14 8.73 16.31
N ASP A 179 -10.02 10.06 16.36
CA ASP A 179 -9.10 10.81 15.49
C ASP A 179 -7.66 10.80 16.07
N ARG A 180 -7.09 9.60 16.16
CA ARG A 180 -5.69 9.36 16.54
C ARG A 180 -5.04 8.35 15.60
N MET A 181 -3.75 8.53 15.34
CA MET A 181 -3.03 7.78 14.31
C MET A 181 -3.16 6.25 14.47
N ALA A 182 -3.07 5.74 15.71
CA ALA A 182 -3.23 4.30 15.96
C ALA A 182 -4.62 3.77 15.55
N ALA A 183 -5.69 4.54 15.83
CA ALA A 183 -7.05 4.16 15.45
C ALA A 183 -7.28 4.30 13.93
N VAL A 184 -6.66 5.31 13.30
CA VAL A 184 -6.70 5.49 11.85
C VAL A 184 -5.98 4.32 11.15
N VAL A 185 -4.80 3.91 11.63
CA VAL A 185 -4.07 2.75 11.08
C VAL A 185 -4.86 1.46 11.24
N ALA A 186 -5.51 1.24 12.38
CA ALA A 186 -6.40 0.10 12.59
C ALA A 186 -7.60 0.11 11.61
N ALA A 187 -8.14 1.28 11.29
CA ALA A 187 -9.19 1.42 10.29
C ALA A 187 -8.66 1.13 8.86
N PHE A 188 -7.43 1.55 8.53
CA PHE A 188 -6.79 1.16 7.27
C PHE A 188 -6.62 -0.35 7.16
N GLU A 189 -6.19 -1.01 8.24
CA GLU A 189 -6.04 -2.46 8.27
C GLU A 189 -7.37 -3.18 8.06
N ALA A 190 -8.43 -2.76 8.74
CA ALA A 190 -9.76 -3.32 8.57
C ALA A 190 -10.31 -3.10 7.16
N ALA A 191 -10.19 -1.89 6.60
CA ALA A 191 -10.67 -1.57 5.26
C ALA A 191 -9.87 -2.33 4.18
N ALA A 192 -8.54 -2.38 4.30
CA ALA A 192 -7.69 -3.11 3.37
C ALA A 192 -7.96 -4.63 3.41
N THR A 193 -8.18 -5.18 4.62
CA THR A 193 -8.56 -6.58 4.80
C THR A 193 -9.89 -6.89 4.11
N ALA A 194 -10.89 -6.04 4.29
CA ALA A 194 -12.21 -6.21 3.65
C ALA A 194 -12.10 -6.19 2.13
N ALA A 195 -11.43 -5.17 1.56
CA ALA A 195 -11.24 -5.06 0.12
C ALA A 195 -10.43 -6.23 -0.47
N ALA A 196 -9.37 -6.68 0.21
CA ALA A 196 -8.54 -7.78 -0.25
C ALA A 196 -9.28 -9.13 -0.20
N ASN A 197 -10.10 -9.37 0.82
CA ASN A 197 -10.92 -10.58 0.92
C ASN A 197 -12.02 -10.59 -0.13
N ASP A 198 -12.69 -9.46 -0.38
CA ASP A 198 -13.68 -9.32 -1.46
C ASP A 198 -13.04 -9.60 -2.82
N LEU A 199 -11.86 -9.01 -3.09
CA LEU A 199 -11.09 -9.25 -4.31
C LEU A 199 -10.76 -10.75 -4.47
N ALA A 200 -10.27 -11.40 -3.41
CA ALA A 200 -9.90 -12.81 -3.44
C ALA A 200 -11.10 -13.71 -3.73
N GLN A 201 -12.26 -13.42 -3.15
CA GLN A 201 -13.50 -14.16 -3.40
C GLN A 201 -13.98 -14.00 -4.85
N GLN A 202 -14.01 -12.78 -5.38
CA GLN A 202 -14.44 -12.51 -6.77
C GLN A 202 -13.47 -13.16 -7.78
N ALA A 203 -12.16 -13.08 -7.54
CA ALA A 203 -11.16 -13.73 -8.39
C ALA A 203 -11.33 -15.26 -8.40
N ALA A 204 -11.51 -15.88 -7.22
CA ALA A 204 -11.73 -17.32 -7.09
C ALA A 204 -13.03 -17.75 -7.80
N ALA A 205 -14.13 -17.00 -7.65
CA ALA A 205 -15.40 -17.28 -8.31
C ALA A 205 -15.28 -17.20 -9.83
N ALA A 206 -14.54 -16.22 -10.36
CA ALA A 206 -14.32 -16.08 -11.79
C ALA A 206 -13.60 -17.29 -12.40
N VAL A 207 -12.56 -17.81 -11.73
CA VAL A 207 -11.84 -18.99 -12.20
C VAL A 207 -12.67 -20.27 -12.03
N ALA A 208 -13.46 -20.40 -10.96
CA ALA A 208 -14.34 -21.55 -10.76
C ALA A 208 -15.44 -21.63 -11.82
N SER A 209 -15.85 -20.51 -12.40
CA SER A 209 -16.87 -20.44 -13.47
C SER A 209 -16.32 -20.79 -14.87
N GLU A 210 -14.99 -20.95 -15.03
CA GLU A 210 -14.40 -21.35 -16.32
C GLU A 210 -14.88 -22.74 -16.76
N PRO A 211 -15.19 -22.93 -18.06
CA PRO A 211 -15.52 -24.25 -18.59
C PRO A 211 -14.41 -25.26 -18.29
N ARG A 212 -14.76 -26.41 -17.73
CA ARG A 212 -13.80 -27.48 -17.36
C ARG A 212 -12.89 -27.94 -18.49
N GLY A 213 -13.32 -27.78 -19.75
CA GLY A 213 -12.49 -28.03 -20.94
C GLY A 213 -11.26 -27.13 -21.05
N ALA A 214 -11.35 -25.88 -20.61
CA ALA A 214 -10.23 -24.94 -20.60
C ALA A 214 -9.18 -25.32 -19.54
N GLN A 215 -9.62 -25.81 -18.38
CA GLN A 215 -8.77 -26.27 -17.29
C GLN A 215 -8.09 -27.62 -17.61
N ALA A 216 -8.79 -28.52 -18.34
CA ALA A 216 -8.26 -29.83 -18.75
C ALA A 216 -7.15 -29.71 -19.81
N ALA A 217 -7.29 -28.81 -20.77
CA ALA A 217 -6.27 -28.53 -21.79
C ALA A 217 -4.96 -28.03 -21.18
N ASP A 218 -5.04 -27.22 -20.13
CA ASP A 218 -3.86 -26.72 -19.42
C ASP A 218 -3.12 -27.82 -18.62
N ARG A 219 -3.87 -28.79 -18.10
CA ARG A 219 -3.30 -29.95 -17.38
C ARG A 219 -2.64 -30.96 -18.36
N ALA A 220 -3.11 -31.05 -19.60
CA ALA A 220 -2.55 -31.95 -20.62
C ALA A 220 -1.21 -31.43 -21.19
N LEU A 221 -1.01 -30.12 -21.24
CA LEU A 221 0.23 -29.50 -21.73
C LEU A 221 1.40 -29.59 -20.72
N ARG A 222 1.15 -30.06 -19.49
CA ARG A 222 2.18 -30.21 -18.43
C ARG A 222 2.72 -31.62 -18.29
N LYS A 223 2.28 -32.58 -19.12
CA LYS A 223 2.84 -33.95 -19.23
C LYS A 223 3.74 -34.07 -20.45
#